data_116fb991ac027cd47b4f3b3b21e50a65
#
_entry.id   116fb991ac027cd47b4f3b3b21e50a65
#
_cell.length_a   1.000
_cell.length_b   1.000
_cell.length_c   1.000
_cell.angle_alpha   90.00
_cell.angle_beta   90.00
_cell.angle_gamma   90.00
#
_symmetry.space_group_name_H-M   'P 1'
#
loop_
_entity.id
_entity.type
_entity.pdbx_description
1 polymer ?
#
loop_
_entity_poly.entity_id
_entity_poly.type
_entity_poly.pdbx_seq_one_letter_code
_entity_poly.pdbx_strand_id
1 'polypeptide(L)'
;MNEIRDLIIGIDIGKEYTQICYYDRKAEEARSLSMKVGASQYEAPGCLCYRAEQGDYCVGLEAEYFSREKGGIMVGNIYDICRSEDKPQVAGEEKEPAELLAYFLKGILKFLGIQD
;
A
#
# COMPACT_ATOMS: atom_id res chain seq x y z
N MET A 1 -23.28 7.03 -7.87
CA MET A 1 -22.04 6.31 -8.04
C MET A 1 -22.24 4.83 -7.75
N ASN A 2 -22.29 4.05 -8.79
CA ASN A 2 -22.61 2.64 -8.63
C ASN A 2 -21.47 1.70 -8.99
N GLU A 3 -20.42 2.26 -9.54
CA GLU A 3 -19.32 1.47 -10.06
C GLU A 3 -18.62 0.67 -8.97
N ILE A 4 -18.49 1.26 -7.78
CA ILE A 4 -17.81 0.58 -6.68
C ILE A 4 -18.53 -0.68 -6.25
N ARG A 5 -19.89 -0.66 -6.33
CA ARG A 5 -20.68 -1.83 -5.96
C ARG A 5 -20.51 -2.99 -6.91
N ASP A 6 -20.01 -2.71 -8.11
CA ASP A 6 -19.79 -3.74 -9.11
C ASP A 6 -18.39 -4.31 -9.08
N LEU A 7 -17.56 -3.86 -8.12
CA LEU A 7 -16.20 -4.32 -7.98
C LEU A 7 -16.04 -5.18 -6.74
N ILE A 8 -15.28 -6.23 -6.88
CA ILE A 8 -14.81 -7.02 -5.75
C ILE A 8 -13.30 -6.90 -5.77
N ILE A 9 -12.73 -6.48 -4.66
CA ILE A 9 -11.29 -6.25 -4.58
C ILE A 9 -10.66 -7.29 -3.68
N GLY A 10 -9.62 -7.95 -4.20
CA GLY A 10 -8.82 -8.87 -3.42
C GLY A 10 -7.43 -8.29 -3.23
N ILE A 11 -6.95 -8.30 -2.01
CA ILE A 11 -5.63 -7.82 -1.69
C ILE A 11 -4.85 -8.94 -1.03
N ASP A 12 -3.72 -9.30 -1.63
CA ASP A 12 -2.85 -10.32 -1.10
C ASP A 12 -1.60 -9.64 -0.53
N ILE A 13 -1.52 -9.63 0.79
CA ILE A 13 -0.36 -9.04 1.47
C ILE A 13 0.56 -10.18 1.87
N GLY A 14 1.56 -10.41 1.05
CA GLY A 14 2.55 -11.44 1.33
C GLY A 14 3.72 -10.87 2.10
N LYS A 15 4.64 -11.76 2.44
CA LYS A 15 5.81 -11.37 3.24
C LYS A 15 6.70 -10.36 2.51
N GLU A 16 6.83 -10.49 1.21
CA GLU A 16 7.72 -9.63 0.44
C GLU A 16 6.96 -8.70 -0.50
N TYR A 17 5.88 -9.19 -1.07
CA TYR A 17 5.14 -8.45 -2.11
C TYR A 17 3.67 -8.41 -1.80
N THR A 18 3.03 -7.35 -2.29
CA THR A 18 1.59 -7.18 -2.21
C THR A 18 1.04 -7.15 -3.64
N GLN A 19 -0.09 -7.78 -3.83
CA GLN A 19 -0.81 -7.78 -5.11
C GLN A 19 -2.24 -7.37 -4.89
N ILE A 20 -2.80 -6.68 -5.88
CA ILE A 20 -4.22 -6.35 -5.87
C ILE A 20 -4.83 -6.96 -7.12
N CYS A 21 -5.95 -7.64 -6.95
CA CYS A 21 -6.77 -8.04 -8.07
C CYS A 21 -8.19 -7.55 -7.83
N TYR A 22 -8.95 -7.43 -8.90
CA TYR A 22 -10.33 -7.01 -8.78
C TYR A 22 -11.17 -7.78 -9.78
N TYR A 23 -12.43 -7.98 -9.43
CA TYR A 23 -13.40 -8.61 -10.31
C TYR A 23 -14.44 -7.57 -10.67
N ASP A 24 -14.56 -7.30 -11.95
CA ASP A 24 -15.58 -6.39 -12.46
C ASP A 24 -16.81 -7.19 -12.84
N ARG A 25 -17.87 -7.02 -12.07
CA ARG A 25 -19.11 -7.79 -12.30
C ARG A 25 -19.76 -7.49 -13.63
N LYS A 26 -19.61 -6.26 -14.10
CA LYS A 26 -20.21 -5.88 -15.40
C LYS A 26 -19.49 -6.55 -16.56
N ALA A 27 -18.15 -6.57 -16.49
CA ALA A 27 -17.33 -7.20 -17.52
C ALA A 27 -17.20 -8.70 -17.31
N GLU A 28 -17.52 -9.18 -16.11
CA GLU A 28 -17.37 -10.57 -15.70
C GLU A 28 -15.93 -11.04 -15.87
N GLU A 29 -14.99 -10.20 -15.46
CA GLU A 29 -13.56 -10.47 -15.58
C GLU A 29 -12.82 -10.19 -14.28
N ALA A 30 -11.88 -11.07 -13.95
CA ALA A 30 -10.93 -10.85 -12.88
C ALA A 30 -9.65 -10.28 -13.49
N ARG A 31 -9.10 -9.25 -12.88
CA ARG A 31 -7.91 -8.58 -13.40
C ARG A 31 -6.93 -8.28 -12.27
N SER A 32 -5.64 -8.40 -12.59
CA SER A 32 -4.60 -7.93 -11.70
C SER A 32 -4.35 -6.46 -11.96
N LEU A 33 -4.11 -5.71 -10.89
CA LEU A 33 -3.87 -4.28 -10.99
C LEU A 33 -2.37 -4.02 -11.04
N SER A 34 -1.94 -3.23 -12.02
CA SER A 34 -0.56 -2.79 -12.09
C SER A 34 -0.36 -1.65 -11.08
N MET A 35 0.69 -1.76 -10.29
CA MET A 35 1.00 -0.75 -9.27
C MET A 35 2.18 0.13 -9.70
N LYS A 36 2.37 0.25 -11.01
CA LYS A 36 3.33 1.17 -11.57
C LYS A 36 2.73 1.77 -12.83
N VAL A 37 2.61 3.08 -12.84
CA VAL A 37 2.03 3.77 -13.99
C VAL A 37 2.89 3.54 -15.24
N GLY A 38 2.22 3.18 -16.33
CA GLY A 38 2.88 2.99 -17.60
C GLY A 38 3.64 1.69 -17.76
N ALA A 39 3.49 0.75 -16.83
CA ALA A 39 4.17 -0.53 -16.89
C ALA A 39 3.30 -1.62 -16.26
N SER A 40 3.58 -2.87 -16.60
CA SER A 40 2.87 -4.00 -16.03
C SER A 40 3.62 -4.51 -14.80
N GLN A 41 3.37 -3.88 -13.68
CA GLN A 41 4.01 -4.22 -12.42
C GLN A 41 2.93 -4.65 -11.44
N TYR A 42 2.67 -5.95 -11.37
CA TYR A 42 1.55 -6.49 -10.60
C TYR A 42 1.90 -6.82 -9.16
N GLU A 43 3.18 -6.87 -8.84
CA GLU A 43 3.62 -7.10 -7.46
C GLU A 43 4.38 -5.87 -7.00
N ALA A 44 4.07 -5.42 -5.80
CA ALA A 44 4.77 -4.29 -5.21
C ALA A 44 5.35 -4.69 -3.87
N PRO A 45 6.51 -4.16 -3.51
CA PRO A 45 7.06 -4.44 -2.18
C PRO A 45 6.08 -4.02 -1.10
N GLY A 46 6.00 -4.78 -0.03
CA GLY A 46 5.13 -4.47 1.10
C GLY A 46 5.70 -3.40 2.00
N CYS A 47 6.39 -2.42 1.46
CA CYS A 47 7.12 -1.42 2.21
C CYS A 47 6.30 -0.17 2.47
N LEU A 48 6.53 0.43 3.65
CA LEU A 48 5.91 1.69 4.04
C LEU A 48 7.02 2.66 4.41
N CYS A 49 6.95 3.87 3.88
CA CYS A 49 7.91 4.92 4.14
C CYS A 49 7.20 6.17 4.61
N TYR A 50 7.76 6.84 5.61
CA TYR A 50 7.26 8.12 6.07
C TYR A 50 8.15 9.21 5.51
N ARG A 51 7.55 10.22 4.87
CA ARG A 51 8.30 11.35 4.34
C ARG A 51 8.15 12.52 5.30
N ALA A 52 9.20 12.74 6.09
CA ALA A 52 9.14 13.71 7.18
C ALA A 52 8.85 15.13 6.72
N GLU A 53 9.41 15.54 5.58
CA GLU A 53 9.21 16.91 5.11
C GLU A 53 7.79 17.17 4.63
N GLN A 54 7.14 16.17 4.04
CA GLN A 54 5.77 16.28 3.56
C GLN A 54 4.74 15.88 4.62
N GLY A 55 5.17 15.12 5.63
CA GLY A 55 4.26 14.63 6.66
C GLY A 55 3.31 13.56 6.16
N ASP A 56 3.72 12.79 5.16
CA ASP A 56 2.86 11.76 4.60
C ASP A 56 3.56 10.40 4.50
N TYR A 57 2.80 9.40 4.12
CA TYR A 57 3.31 8.05 3.91
C TYR A 57 3.25 7.70 2.43
N CYS A 58 4.20 6.88 1.99
CA CYS A 58 4.14 6.28 0.67
C CYS A 58 4.39 4.79 0.79
N VAL A 59 3.98 4.05 -0.22
CA VAL A 59 3.93 2.60 -0.17
C VAL A 59 4.51 1.97 -1.43
N GLY A 60 4.91 0.70 -1.31
CA GLY A 60 5.33 -0.08 -2.46
C GLY A 60 6.62 0.42 -3.06
N LEU A 61 6.62 0.57 -4.38
CA LEU A 61 7.81 1.03 -5.10
C LEU A 61 8.21 2.44 -4.70
N GLU A 62 7.23 3.31 -4.45
CA GLU A 62 7.52 4.65 -3.99
C GLU A 62 8.20 4.65 -2.63
N ALA A 63 7.78 3.74 -1.76
CA ALA A 63 8.41 3.63 -0.44
C ALA A 63 9.88 3.28 -0.56
N GLU A 64 10.21 2.36 -1.47
CA GLU A 64 11.60 2.00 -1.69
C GLU A 64 12.40 3.18 -2.22
N TYR A 65 11.81 3.94 -3.13
CA TYR A 65 12.48 5.08 -3.72
C TYR A 65 12.71 6.20 -2.69
N PHE A 66 11.63 6.61 -2.04
CA PHE A 66 11.72 7.76 -1.13
C PHE A 66 12.47 7.47 0.18
N SER A 67 12.58 6.20 0.56
CA SER A 67 13.35 5.87 1.75
C SER A 67 14.84 6.18 1.59
N ARG A 68 15.30 6.32 0.35
CA ARG A 68 16.68 6.67 0.06
C ARG A 68 16.88 8.18 -0.10
N GLU A 69 15.79 8.93 -0.12
CA GLU A 69 15.84 10.38 -0.30
C GLU A 69 15.91 11.08 1.05
N LYS A 70 16.35 12.34 1.01
CA LYS A 70 16.44 13.13 2.22
C LYS A 70 15.05 13.27 2.85
N GLY A 71 14.99 13.01 4.14
CA GLY A 71 13.71 13.08 4.86
C GLY A 71 12.87 11.83 4.78
N GLY A 72 13.30 10.84 4.00
CA GLY A 72 12.60 9.57 3.92
C GLY A 72 12.98 8.64 5.05
N ILE A 73 11.99 8.07 5.71
CA ILE A 73 12.21 7.16 6.82
C ILE A 73 11.52 5.84 6.49
N MET A 74 12.30 4.78 6.30
CA MET A 74 11.72 3.47 6.06
C MET A 74 11.07 2.99 7.36
N VAL A 75 9.75 2.82 7.33
CA VAL A 75 9.02 2.31 8.48
C VAL A 75 9.16 0.81 8.56
N GLY A 76 9.07 0.14 7.43
CA GLY A 76 9.27 -1.29 7.36
C GLY A 76 8.31 -1.96 6.40
N ASN A 77 8.30 -3.28 6.48
CA ASN A 77 7.42 -4.12 5.69
C ASN A 77 6.11 -4.31 6.45
N ILE A 78 4.98 -4.05 5.79
CA ILE A 78 3.68 -4.07 6.46
C ILE A 78 3.32 -5.47 6.99
N TYR A 79 3.73 -6.51 6.30
CA TYR A 79 3.47 -7.87 6.75
C TYR A 79 4.14 -8.12 8.10
N ASP A 80 5.40 -7.71 8.22
CA ASP A 80 6.15 -7.87 9.47
C ASP A 80 5.61 -6.97 10.58
N ILE A 81 5.24 -5.74 10.24
CA ILE A 81 4.67 -4.80 11.21
C ILE A 81 3.41 -5.37 11.85
N CYS A 82 2.52 -5.94 11.03
CA CYS A 82 1.26 -6.47 11.52
C CYS A 82 1.41 -7.76 12.32
N ARG A 83 2.53 -8.44 12.15
CA ARG A 83 2.78 -9.69 12.88
C ARG A 83 3.62 -9.50 14.13
N SER A 84 4.24 -8.33 14.28
CA SER A 84 5.09 -8.05 15.42
C SER A 84 4.27 -7.74 16.66
N GLU A 85 4.77 -8.16 17.81
CA GLU A 85 4.16 -7.80 19.10
C GLU A 85 4.59 -6.40 19.52
N ASP A 86 5.70 -5.92 18.97
CA ASP A 86 6.21 -4.60 19.28
C ASP A 86 5.56 -3.57 18.37
N LYS A 87 5.26 -2.40 18.95
CA LYS A 87 4.69 -1.31 18.16
C LYS A 87 5.81 -0.54 17.48
N PRO A 88 5.64 -0.27 16.18
CA PRO A 88 6.67 0.47 15.45
C PRO A 88 6.72 1.95 15.87
N GLN A 89 7.89 2.51 15.67
CA GLN A 89 8.10 3.94 15.94
C GLN A 89 8.31 4.66 14.62
N VAL A 90 7.61 5.77 14.44
CA VAL A 90 7.74 6.58 13.25
C VAL A 90 8.04 8.00 13.67
N ALA A 91 9.20 8.50 13.28
CA ALA A 91 9.65 9.85 13.63
C ALA A 91 9.56 10.13 15.13
N GLY A 92 9.91 9.13 15.94
CA GLY A 92 9.93 9.25 17.39
C GLY A 92 8.59 9.00 18.07
N GLU A 93 7.55 8.69 17.32
CA GLU A 93 6.22 8.42 17.88
C GLU A 93 5.86 6.95 17.69
N GLU A 94 5.32 6.36 18.75
CA GLU A 94 4.82 5.00 18.66
C GLU A 94 3.51 4.97 17.89
N LYS A 95 3.39 4.05 16.95
CA LYS A 95 2.20 3.94 16.10
C LYS A 95 1.57 2.57 16.25
N GLU A 96 0.26 2.51 16.12
CA GLU A 96 -0.45 1.23 16.12
C GLU A 96 -0.27 0.56 14.76
N PRO A 97 -0.03 -0.75 14.72
CA PRO A 97 0.08 -1.46 13.45
C PRO A 97 -1.16 -1.28 12.57
N ALA A 98 -2.35 -1.23 13.19
CA ALA A 98 -3.59 -1.04 12.43
C ALA A 98 -3.61 0.32 11.71
N GLU A 99 -3.07 1.35 12.35
CA GLU A 99 -2.98 2.67 11.72
C GLU A 99 -2.07 2.63 10.50
N LEU A 100 -0.92 1.96 10.63
CA LEU A 100 0.03 1.86 9.54
C LEU A 100 -0.52 1.00 8.40
N LEU A 101 -1.26 -0.06 8.73
CA LEU A 101 -1.92 -0.87 7.72
C LEU A 101 -2.94 -0.04 6.95
N ALA A 102 -3.68 0.84 7.64
CA ALA A 102 -4.65 1.71 6.99
C ALA A 102 -3.97 2.64 5.98
N TYR A 103 -2.84 3.22 6.34
CA TYR A 103 -2.09 4.05 5.40
C TYR A 103 -1.60 3.25 4.20
N PHE A 104 -1.13 2.03 4.46
CA PHE A 104 -0.64 1.17 3.39
C PHE A 104 -1.78 0.82 2.41
N LEU A 105 -2.92 0.40 2.94
CA LEU A 105 -4.06 0.04 2.10
C LEU A 105 -4.58 1.24 1.31
N LYS A 106 -4.63 2.41 1.94
CA LYS A 106 -5.06 3.61 1.25
C LYS A 106 -4.14 3.95 0.09
N GLY A 107 -2.84 3.83 0.31
CA GLY A 107 -1.86 4.07 -0.75
C GLY A 107 -1.98 3.09 -1.91
N ILE A 108 -2.19 1.81 -1.59
CA ILE A 108 -2.34 0.78 -2.60
C ILE A 108 -3.62 0.99 -3.40
N LEU A 109 -4.73 1.31 -2.74
CA LEU A 109 -6.02 1.47 -3.41
C LEU A 109 -6.07 2.68 -4.33
N LYS A 110 -5.14 3.61 -4.20
CA LYS A 110 -5.06 4.75 -5.14
C LYS A 110 -4.84 4.29 -6.57
N PHE A 111 -4.21 3.14 -6.76
CA PHE A 111 -3.96 2.63 -8.11
C PHE A 111 -5.25 2.18 -8.81
N LEU A 112 -6.32 1.98 -8.06
CA LEU A 112 -7.63 1.67 -8.64
C LEU A 112 -8.39 2.93 -9.04
N GLY A 113 -7.89 4.10 -8.69
CA GLY A 113 -8.61 5.34 -8.95
C GLY A 113 -9.81 5.53 -8.04
N ILE A 114 -9.87 4.79 -6.94
CA ILE A 114 -10.98 4.91 -5.99
C ILE A 114 -10.73 6.13 -5.10
N GLN A 115 -11.75 6.96 -4.99
CA GLN A 115 -11.72 8.14 -4.15
C GLN A 115 -12.53 7.89 -2.87
N ASP A 116 -12.05 8.42 -1.77
CA ASP A 116 -12.77 8.30 -0.49
C ASP A 116 -14.05 9.12 -0.49
#